data_200d26152875550078fc36a2c6f0e5b6
#
_entry.id   200d26152875550078fc36a2c6f0e5b6
#
_cell.length_a   1.000
_cell.length_b   1.000
_cell.length_c   1.000
_cell.angle_alpha   90.00
_cell.angle_beta   90.00
_cell.angle_gamma   90.00
#
_symmetry.space_group_name_H-M   'P 1'
#
loop_
_entity.id
_entity.type
_entity.pdbx_description
1 polymer ?
#
loop_
_entity_poly.entity_id
_entity_poly.type
_entity_poly.pdbx_seq_one_letter_code
_entity_poly.pdbx_strand_id
1 'polypeptide(L)'
;KNTIDPENIIKNYGADSVRLFILSDSPPEKDVQWSDQGMLASFKFVQKLWTLNSKILDKIKNNDQDDEGKDLTKFTNQLINKITQNLERFHYNVIVANFYEMYNFLIKEIDKPIKKEILIENYKKILILMNPFIPHFSNECLNTINENQINWPKISKEDLIEEDINFVVQINGKKRAILKIKRDVVEKEILEIIKTNLEIEKFLKDQTIKKSIFVPNRLINIIL
;
A
#
# COMPACT_ATOMS: atom_id res chain seq x y z
N LYS A 1 -7.30 36.93 -19.10
CA LYS A 1 -6.41 35.96 -18.40
C LYS A 1 -7.25 35.21 -17.36
N ASN A 2 -7.43 33.93 -17.54
CA ASN A 2 -8.14 33.11 -16.55
C ASN A 2 -7.16 32.78 -15.42
N THR A 3 -7.08 33.66 -14.44
CA THR A 3 -6.33 33.44 -13.20
C THR A 3 -7.31 33.26 -12.05
N ILE A 4 -7.06 32.29 -11.21
CA ILE A 4 -7.82 32.03 -9.99
C ILE A 4 -7.02 32.62 -8.84
N ASP A 5 -7.73 33.39 -7.99
CA ASP A 5 -7.12 33.96 -6.80
C ASP A 5 -6.88 32.87 -5.74
N PRO A 6 -5.62 32.58 -5.41
CA PRO A 6 -5.29 31.53 -4.45
C PRO A 6 -5.77 31.84 -3.03
N GLU A 7 -5.86 33.12 -2.65
CA GLU A 7 -6.27 33.50 -1.29
C GLU A 7 -7.70 33.07 -0.98
N ASN A 8 -8.63 33.29 -1.91
CA ASN A 8 -10.01 32.87 -1.75
C ASN A 8 -10.16 31.34 -1.70
N ILE A 9 -9.38 30.64 -2.51
CA ILE A 9 -9.42 29.19 -2.54
C ILE A 9 -8.83 28.60 -1.26
N ILE A 10 -7.69 29.10 -0.80
CA ILE A 10 -7.07 28.67 0.46
C ILE A 10 -7.98 28.94 1.65
N LYS A 11 -8.67 30.12 1.67
CA LYS A 11 -9.62 30.44 2.73
C LYS A 11 -10.79 29.45 2.80
N ASN A 12 -11.27 28.98 1.66
CA ASN A 12 -12.45 28.11 1.58
C ASN A 12 -12.11 26.63 1.76
N TYR A 13 -10.96 26.16 1.26
CA TYR A 13 -10.61 24.75 1.19
C TYR A 13 -9.38 24.38 2.01
N GLY A 14 -8.60 25.35 2.49
CA GLY A 14 -7.33 25.12 3.17
C GLY A 14 -6.17 24.87 2.20
N ALA A 15 -4.96 25.24 2.64
CA ALA A 15 -3.75 25.14 1.82
C ALA A 15 -3.41 23.68 1.42
N ASP A 16 -3.60 22.73 2.32
CA ASP A 16 -3.30 21.31 2.05
C ASP A 16 -4.18 20.75 0.92
N SER A 17 -5.45 21.14 0.88
CA SER A 17 -6.36 20.71 -0.19
C SER A 17 -5.96 21.28 -1.55
N VAL A 18 -5.53 22.55 -1.57
CA VAL A 18 -5.03 23.19 -2.79
C VAL A 18 -3.75 22.53 -3.29
N ARG A 19 -2.79 22.27 -2.37
CA ARG A 19 -1.56 21.54 -2.71
C ARG A 19 -1.85 20.18 -3.29
N LEU A 20 -2.74 19.43 -2.65
CA LEU A 20 -3.12 18.09 -3.09
C LEU A 20 -3.76 18.12 -4.48
N PHE A 21 -4.67 19.07 -4.74
CA PHE A 21 -5.29 19.27 -6.05
C PHE A 21 -4.25 19.53 -7.14
N ILE A 22 -3.34 20.48 -6.93
CA ILE A 22 -2.31 20.84 -7.92
C ILE A 22 -1.39 19.65 -8.21
N LEU A 23 -1.01 18.88 -7.17
CA LEU A 23 -0.09 17.75 -7.32
C LEU A 23 -0.75 16.46 -7.84
N SER A 24 -2.09 16.39 -7.83
CA SER A 24 -2.83 15.20 -8.25
C SER A 24 -3.19 15.17 -9.73
N ASP A 25 -3.31 16.32 -10.37
CA ASP A 25 -3.89 16.41 -11.72
C ASP A 25 -2.94 15.90 -12.79
N SER A 26 -1.72 16.43 -12.81
CA SER A 26 -0.78 16.17 -13.91
C SER A 26 0.67 16.07 -13.42
N PRO A 27 1.55 15.39 -14.18
CA PRO A 27 2.98 15.52 -13.95
C PRO A 27 3.44 16.98 -14.05
N PRO A 28 4.51 17.39 -13.34
CA PRO A 28 4.92 18.80 -13.23
C PRO A 28 5.31 19.47 -14.54
N GLU A 29 5.54 18.70 -15.60
CA GLU A 29 5.83 19.23 -16.95
C GLU A 29 4.57 19.70 -17.72
N LYS A 30 3.39 19.41 -17.18
CA LYS A 30 2.11 19.76 -17.80
C LYS A 30 1.40 20.86 -17.04
N ASP A 31 0.65 21.67 -17.77
CA ASP A 31 -0.23 22.67 -17.16
C ASP A 31 -1.36 21.99 -16.39
N VAL A 32 -1.66 22.54 -15.22
CA VAL A 32 -2.81 22.14 -14.40
C VAL A 32 -4.03 22.90 -14.86
N GLN A 33 -5.06 22.18 -15.27
CA GLN A 33 -6.37 22.77 -15.54
C GLN A 33 -7.17 22.91 -14.25
N TRP A 34 -7.65 24.11 -13.99
CA TRP A 34 -8.54 24.30 -12.84
C TRP A 34 -9.84 23.54 -13.01
N SER A 35 -10.23 22.82 -11.96
CA SER A 35 -11.47 22.07 -11.87
C SER A 35 -12.07 22.23 -10.47
N ASP A 36 -13.24 22.85 -10.38
CA ASP A 36 -13.95 22.98 -9.10
C ASP A 36 -14.31 21.61 -8.50
N GLN A 37 -14.62 20.64 -9.34
CA GLN A 37 -14.86 19.26 -8.91
C GLN A 37 -13.60 18.60 -8.36
N GLY A 38 -12.45 18.79 -9.01
CA GLY A 38 -11.15 18.29 -8.56
C GLY A 38 -10.73 18.92 -7.24
N MET A 39 -10.94 20.25 -7.10
CA MET A 39 -10.68 20.96 -5.85
C MET A 39 -11.56 20.44 -4.70
N LEU A 40 -12.85 20.28 -4.95
CA LEU A 40 -13.79 19.74 -3.97
C LEU A 40 -13.46 18.28 -3.59
N ALA A 41 -13.02 17.46 -4.56
CA ALA A 41 -12.59 16.09 -4.31
C ALA A 41 -11.36 16.03 -3.39
N SER A 42 -10.36 16.90 -3.64
CA SER A 42 -9.17 17.01 -2.80
C SER A 42 -9.51 17.47 -1.38
N PHE A 43 -10.38 18.45 -1.25
CA PHE A 43 -10.87 18.90 0.07
C PHE A 43 -11.58 17.78 0.83
N LYS A 44 -12.52 17.07 0.19
CA LYS A 44 -13.20 15.93 0.80
C LYS A 44 -12.22 14.80 1.19
N PHE A 45 -11.15 14.63 0.43
CA PHE A 45 -10.14 13.62 0.79
C PHE A 45 -9.37 14.03 2.04
N VAL A 46 -8.95 15.28 2.16
CA VAL A 46 -8.32 15.81 3.38
C VAL A 46 -9.26 15.63 4.60
N GLN A 47 -10.56 15.93 4.44
CA GLN A 47 -11.54 15.69 5.52
C GLN A 47 -11.64 14.20 5.91
N LYS A 48 -11.58 13.27 4.92
CA LYS A 48 -11.56 11.84 5.19
C LYS A 48 -10.29 11.43 5.95
N LEU A 49 -9.16 12.04 5.63
CA LEU A 49 -7.90 11.80 6.36
C LEU A 49 -8.00 12.25 7.82
N TRP A 50 -8.64 13.38 8.11
CA TRP A 50 -8.91 13.83 9.48
C TRP A 50 -9.81 12.85 10.23
N THR A 51 -10.85 12.35 9.58
CA THR A 51 -11.73 11.33 10.18
C THR A 51 -10.98 10.02 10.47
N LEU A 52 -10.12 9.59 9.55
CA LEU A 52 -9.26 8.42 9.73
C LEU A 52 -8.27 8.63 10.89
N ASN A 53 -7.63 9.79 10.96
CA ASN A 53 -6.74 10.15 12.08
C ASN A 53 -7.45 10.02 13.43
N SER A 54 -8.67 10.57 13.56
CA SER A 54 -9.45 10.45 14.81
C SER A 54 -9.68 8.99 15.20
N LYS A 55 -10.04 8.14 14.24
CA LYS A 55 -10.21 6.69 14.47
C LYS A 55 -8.93 6.00 14.92
N ILE A 56 -7.79 6.36 14.29
CA ILE A 56 -6.49 5.81 14.67
C ILE A 56 -6.11 6.24 16.09
N LEU A 57 -6.32 7.51 16.44
CA LEU A 57 -6.04 8.02 17.77
C LEU A 57 -6.93 7.36 18.84
N ASP A 58 -8.21 7.15 18.55
CA ASP A 58 -9.12 6.45 19.45
C ASP A 58 -8.66 4.99 19.65
N LYS A 59 -8.23 4.34 18.58
CA LYS A 59 -7.66 3.00 18.68
C LYS A 59 -6.39 2.97 19.52
N ILE A 60 -5.46 3.90 19.30
CA ILE A 60 -4.22 4.00 20.09
C ILE A 60 -4.50 4.20 21.57
N LYS A 61 -5.53 4.96 21.93
CA LYS A 61 -5.92 5.20 23.33
C LYS A 61 -6.53 3.98 24.00
N ASN A 62 -7.31 3.20 23.26
CA ASN A 62 -8.14 2.10 23.80
C ASN A 62 -7.57 0.72 23.48
N ASN A 63 -6.30 0.61 23.10
CA ASN A 63 -5.74 -0.62 22.55
C ASN A 63 -4.97 -1.45 23.58
N ASP A 64 -5.51 -2.65 23.86
CA ASP A 64 -4.88 -3.73 24.63
C ASP A 64 -4.60 -4.97 23.73
N GLN A 65 -4.38 -4.75 22.45
CA GLN A 65 -4.26 -5.81 21.43
C GLN A 65 -2.82 -6.27 21.26
N ASP A 66 -2.64 -7.52 20.83
CA ASP A 66 -1.34 -8.21 20.83
C ASP A 66 -0.86 -8.70 19.42
N ASP A 67 -1.58 -8.36 18.36
CA ASP A 67 -1.20 -8.72 17.00
C ASP A 67 -0.02 -7.89 16.50
N GLU A 68 0.95 -8.54 15.87
CA GLU A 68 2.18 -7.90 15.38
C GLU A 68 1.97 -7.01 14.14
N GLY A 69 0.76 -6.88 13.62
CA GLY A 69 0.43 -5.99 12.51
C GLY A 69 1.31 -6.19 11.29
N LYS A 70 1.64 -7.44 10.94
CA LYS A 70 2.56 -7.78 9.83
C LYS A 70 2.08 -7.20 8.50
N ASP A 71 0.77 -7.23 8.24
CA ASP A 71 0.19 -6.67 7.02
C ASP A 71 0.38 -5.15 6.95
N LEU A 72 0.20 -4.45 8.07
CA LEU A 72 0.41 -3.00 8.16
C LEU A 72 1.87 -2.64 7.93
N THR A 73 2.80 -3.35 8.57
CA THR A 73 4.24 -3.11 8.42
C THR A 73 4.71 -3.37 6.99
N LYS A 74 4.26 -4.49 6.40
CA LYS A 74 4.55 -4.83 5.00
C LYS A 74 4.04 -3.75 4.04
N PHE A 75 2.77 -3.36 4.21
CA PHE A 75 2.16 -2.31 3.37
C PHE A 75 2.91 -0.98 3.52
N THR A 76 3.26 -0.57 4.75
CA THR A 76 4.00 0.66 5.02
C THR A 76 5.38 0.64 4.33
N ASN A 77 6.12 -0.47 4.40
CA ASN A 77 7.42 -0.60 3.75
C ASN A 77 7.30 -0.52 2.22
N GLN A 78 6.29 -1.17 1.63
CA GLN A 78 6.01 -1.05 0.21
C GLN A 78 5.63 0.39 -0.19
N LEU A 79 4.84 1.08 0.64
CA LEU A 79 4.44 2.46 0.42
C LEU A 79 5.65 3.41 0.46
N ILE A 80 6.56 3.24 1.44
CA ILE A 80 7.81 4.00 1.52
C ILE A 80 8.62 3.86 0.22
N ASN A 81 8.80 2.62 -0.25
CA ASN A 81 9.52 2.36 -1.48
C ASN A 81 8.88 3.03 -2.70
N LYS A 82 7.56 2.84 -2.89
CA LYS A 82 6.80 3.44 -4.00
C LYS A 82 6.91 4.97 -3.98
N ILE A 83 6.68 5.60 -2.84
CA ILE A 83 6.68 7.07 -2.72
C ILE A 83 8.08 7.62 -2.91
N THR A 84 9.12 7.01 -2.31
CA THR A 84 10.50 7.46 -2.48
C THR A 84 10.92 7.44 -3.94
N GLN A 85 10.67 6.34 -4.66
CA GLN A 85 11.00 6.23 -6.08
C GLN A 85 10.23 7.22 -6.96
N ASN A 86 8.95 7.44 -6.67
CA ASN A 86 8.15 8.39 -7.43
C ASN A 86 8.50 9.84 -7.11
N LEU A 87 8.94 10.14 -5.89
CA LEU A 87 9.41 11.46 -5.48
C LEU A 87 10.70 11.85 -6.24
N GLU A 88 11.66 10.92 -6.35
CA GLU A 88 12.88 11.10 -7.13
C GLU A 88 12.63 11.37 -8.62
N ARG A 89 11.51 10.85 -9.14
CA ARG A 89 11.09 11.00 -10.54
C ARG A 89 10.09 12.12 -10.77
N PHE A 90 9.75 12.87 -9.74
CA PHE A 90 8.72 13.93 -9.77
C PHE A 90 7.32 13.44 -10.20
N HIS A 91 6.99 12.16 -10.01
CA HIS A 91 5.69 11.58 -10.32
C HIS A 91 4.68 11.86 -9.20
N TYR A 92 4.39 13.13 -8.93
CA TYR A 92 3.56 13.56 -7.80
C TYR A 92 2.12 13.06 -7.88
N ASN A 93 1.53 13.03 -9.05
CA ASN A 93 0.18 12.50 -9.28
C ASN A 93 0.08 11.01 -8.93
N VAL A 94 1.13 10.22 -9.20
CA VAL A 94 1.20 8.81 -8.79
C VAL A 94 1.29 8.69 -7.26
N ILE A 95 2.04 9.58 -6.61
CA ILE A 95 2.14 9.60 -5.14
C ILE A 95 0.77 9.93 -4.53
N VAL A 96 0.03 10.89 -5.08
CA VAL A 96 -1.32 11.18 -4.60
C VAL A 96 -2.24 9.96 -4.77
N ALA A 97 -2.15 9.22 -5.89
CA ALA A 97 -2.88 7.96 -6.05
C ALA A 97 -2.49 6.92 -4.98
N ASN A 98 -1.20 6.83 -4.61
CA ASN A 98 -0.77 5.96 -3.51
C ASN A 98 -1.35 6.39 -2.15
N PHE A 99 -1.64 7.68 -1.92
CA PHE A 99 -2.33 8.11 -0.70
C PHE A 99 -3.79 7.65 -0.66
N TYR A 100 -4.48 7.57 -1.80
CA TYR A 100 -5.82 6.96 -1.86
C TYR A 100 -5.76 5.43 -1.61
N GLU A 101 -4.75 4.73 -2.14
CA GLU A 101 -4.52 3.31 -1.83
C GLU A 101 -4.28 3.11 -0.33
N MET A 102 -3.42 3.92 0.26
CA MET A 102 -3.10 3.93 1.69
C MET A 102 -4.36 4.16 2.54
N TYR A 103 -5.18 5.15 2.20
CA TYR A 103 -6.42 5.43 2.90
C TYR A 103 -7.36 4.22 2.88
N ASN A 104 -7.56 3.61 1.71
CA ASN A 104 -8.42 2.43 1.56
C ASN A 104 -7.89 1.20 2.29
N PHE A 105 -6.57 1.06 2.40
CA PHE A 105 -5.93 0.01 3.18
C PHE A 105 -6.13 0.25 4.67
N LEU A 106 -5.78 1.44 5.17
CA LEU A 106 -5.84 1.77 6.59
C LEU A 106 -7.26 1.68 7.16
N ILE A 107 -8.30 2.09 6.43
CA ILE A 107 -9.69 1.96 6.89
C ILE A 107 -10.04 0.52 7.25
N LYS A 108 -9.54 -0.45 6.49
CA LYS A 108 -9.78 -1.88 6.74
C LYS A 108 -8.86 -2.44 7.81
N GLU A 109 -7.63 -1.94 7.84
CA GLU A 109 -6.59 -2.46 8.70
C GLU A 109 -6.79 -2.03 10.16
N ILE A 110 -7.28 -0.81 10.41
CA ILE A 110 -7.52 -0.32 11.78
C ILE A 110 -8.61 -1.09 12.52
N ASP A 111 -9.46 -1.84 11.83
CA ASP A 111 -10.46 -2.70 12.46
C ASP A 111 -9.85 -4.00 13.01
N LYS A 112 -8.63 -4.37 12.59
CA LYS A 112 -7.90 -5.55 13.05
C LYS A 112 -7.24 -5.32 14.42
N PRO A 113 -6.98 -6.38 15.19
CA PRO A 113 -6.22 -6.27 16.43
C PRO A 113 -4.73 -6.01 16.14
N ILE A 114 -4.24 -4.79 16.30
CA ILE A 114 -2.84 -4.41 16.06
C ILE A 114 -2.26 -3.83 17.33
N LYS A 115 -1.05 -4.23 17.73
CA LYS A 115 -0.32 -3.64 18.85
C LYS A 115 -0.20 -2.13 18.70
N LYS A 116 -0.39 -1.41 19.78
CA LYS A 116 -0.34 0.05 19.83
C LYS A 116 0.96 0.61 19.27
N GLU A 117 2.08 0.05 19.68
CA GLU A 117 3.43 0.49 19.27
C GLU A 117 3.63 0.34 17.76
N ILE A 118 3.18 -0.79 17.21
CA ILE A 118 3.24 -1.07 15.77
C ILE A 118 2.35 -0.10 14.98
N LEU A 119 1.16 0.17 15.49
CA LEU A 119 0.25 1.14 14.87
C LEU A 119 0.85 2.54 14.85
N ILE A 120 1.39 3.00 15.98
CA ILE A 120 2.03 4.32 16.10
C ILE A 120 3.24 4.42 15.17
N GLU A 121 4.13 3.42 15.17
CA GLU A 121 5.34 3.42 14.35
C GLU A 121 5.02 3.51 12.85
N ASN A 122 4.08 2.70 12.38
CA ASN A 122 3.70 2.69 10.96
C ASN A 122 2.93 3.96 10.59
N TYR A 123 2.04 4.43 11.44
CA TYR A 123 1.30 5.68 11.20
C TYR A 123 2.21 6.88 11.15
N LYS A 124 3.20 6.98 12.04
CA LYS A 124 4.27 7.99 11.98
C LYS A 124 4.97 7.99 10.63
N LYS A 125 5.42 6.83 10.14
CA LYS A 125 6.08 6.71 8.83
C LYS A 125 5.17 7.23 7.71
N ILE A 126 3.90 6.85 7.72
CA ILE A 126 2.89 7.29 6.73
C ILE A 126 2.71 8.81 6.78
N LEU A 127 2.58 9.42 7.96
CA LEU A 127 2.47 10.87 8.11
C LEU A 127 3.69 11.61 7.55
N ILE A 128 4.90 11.07 7.77
CA ILE A 128 6.13 11.65 7.21
C ILE A 128 6.12 11.60 5.68
N LEU A 129 5.64 10.50 5.07
CA LEU A 129 5.51 10.41 3.61
C LEU A 129 4.51 11.42 3.03
N MET A 130 3.47 11.77 3.79
CA MET A 130 2.46 12.75 3.38
C MET A 130 2.91 14.20 3.58
N ASN A 131 3.90 14.44 4.43
CA ASN A 131 4.32 15.79 4.83
C ASN A 131 4.71 16.71 3.65
N PRO A 132 5.43 16.27 2.60
CA PRO A 132 5.72 17.13 1.45
C PRO A 132 4.48 17.60 0.68
N PHE A 133 3.37 16.88 0.79
CA PHE A 133 2.13 17.12 0.04
C PHE A 133 1.09 17.91 0.84
N ILE A 134 0.84 17.50 2.07
CA ILE A 134 -0.16 18.06 2.99
C ILE A 134 0.48 18.31 4.36
N PRO A 135 1.38 19.31 4.44
CA PRO A 135 2.22 19.54 5.62
C PRO A 135 1.42 19.93 6.89
N HIS A 136 0.34 20.67 6.77
CA HIS A 136 -0.43 21.09 7.96
C HIS A 136 -1.11 19.90 8.62
N PHE A 137 -1.79 19.04 7.83
CA PHE A 137 -2.37 17.79 8.30
C PHE A 137 -1.30 16.89 8.94
N SER A 138 -0.19 16.65 8.24
CA SER A 138 0.84 15.72 8.69
C SER A 138 1.50 16.19 9.97
N ASN A 139 1.87 17.47 10.09
CA ASN A 139 2.50 17.99 11.29
C ASN A 139 1.56 17.99 12.50
N GLU A 140 0.29 18.35 12.32
CA GLU A 140 -0.69 18.31 13.40
C GLU A 140 -0.90 16.89 13.93
N CYS A 141 -1.01 15.91 13.01
CA CYS A 141 -1.14 14.51 13.39
C CYS A 141 0.12 13.98 14.10
N LEU A 142 1.33 14.34 13.63
CA LEU A 142 2.58 13.97 14.27
C LEU A 142 2.69 14.56 15.69
N ASN A 143 2.34 15.83 15.87
CA ASN A 143 2.29 16.47 17.19
C ASN A 143 1.35 15.73 18.15
N THR A 144 0.19 15.28 17.64
CA THR A 144 -0.81 14.58 18.47
C THR A 144 -0.31 13.23 19.00
N ILE A 145 0.60 12.57 18.27
CA ILE A 145 1.25 11.33 18.72
C ILE A 145 2.61 11.57 19.39
N ASN A 146 2.92 12.83 19.76
CA ASN A 146 4.16 13.27 20.40
C ASN A 146 5.44 13.01 19.59
N GLU A 147 5.37 13.10 18.26
CA GLU A 147 6.49 12.90 17.36
C GLU A 147 6.92 14.21 16.71
N ASN A 148 8.11 14.68 17.12
CA ASN A 148 8.67 15.95 16.65
C ASN A 148 9.81 15.78 15.63
N GLN A 149 10.31 14.56 15.43
CA GLN A 149 11.40 14.30 14.49
C GLN A 149 10.84 13.79 13.15
N ILE A 150 11.01 14.59 12.12
CA ILE A 150 10.58 14.27 10.75
C ILE A 150 11.81 13.86 9.94
N ASN A 151 12.22 12.59 10.07
CA ASN A 151 13.23 12.00 9.21
C ASN A 151 12.57 11.08 8.19
N TRP A 152 12.96 11.22 6.91
CA TRP A 152 12.45 10.35 5.86
C TRP A 152 12.68 8.87 6.21
N PRO A 153 11.64 8.04 6.22
CA PRO A 153 11.76 6.65 6.64
C PRO A 153 12.62 5.87 5.64
N LYS A 154 13.56 5.10 6.18
CA LYS A 154 14.43 4.21 5.40
C LYS A 154 13.94 2.78 5.54
N ILE A 155 14.07 2.02 4.47
CA ILE A 155 13.78 0.58 4.42
C ILE A 155 14.99 -0.16 3.86
N SER A 156 15.17 -1.39 4.30
CA SER A 156 16.15 -2.29 3.71
C SER A 156 15.55 -3.08 2.55
N LYS A 157 16.37 -3.75 1.76
CA LYS A 157 15.87 -4.62 0.68
C LYS A 157 15.11 -5.82 1.24
N GLU A 158 15.53 -6.30 2.41
CA GLU A 158 14.91 -7.40 3.14
C GLU A 158 13.47 -7.07 3.55
N ASP A 159 13.20 -5.82 3.93
CA ASP A 159 11.85 -5.34 4.30
C ASP A 159 10.84 -5.38 3.13
N LEU A 160 11.33 -5.49 1.90
CA LEU A 160 10.50 -5.57 0.68
C LEU A 160 10.33 -7.00 0.17
N ILE A 161 11.03 -7.98 0.77
CA ILE A 161 10.92 -9.38 0.35
C ILE A 161 9.54 -9.90 0.76
N GLU A 162 8.78 -10.34 -0.22
CA GLU A 162 7.52 -11.02 0.05
C GLU A 162 7.81 -12.44 0.53
N GLU A 163 7.39 -12.75 1.77
CA GLU A 163 7.47 -14.13 2.29
C GLU A 163 6.57 -15.08 1.50
N ASP A 164 5.40 -14.59 1.06
CA ASP A 164 4.46 -15.34 0.26
C ASP A 164 4.47 -14.86 -1.19
N ILE A 165 4.45 -15.81 -2.11
CA ILE A 165 4.42 -15.56 -3.55
C ILE A 165 3.21 -16.20 -4.21
N ASN A 166 2.76 -15.61 -5.32
CA ASN A 166 1.77 -16.22 -6.20
C ASN A 166 2.47 -17.18 -7.16
N PHE A 167 2.40 -18.46 -6.86
CA PHE A 167 3.05 -19.52 -7.62
C PHE A 167 2.10 -20.15 -8.64
N VAL A 168 2.50 -20.15 -9.92
CA VAL A 168 1.64 -20.65 -11.00
C VAL A 168 1.84 -22.15 -11.18
N VAL A 169 0.73 -22.90 -11.17
CA VAL A 169 0.72 -24.33 -11.52
C VAL A 169 0.20 -24.50 -12.95
N GLN A 170 1.00 -25.14 -13.78
CA GLN A 170 0.65 -25.52 -15.14
C GLN A 170 0.61 -27.04 -15.27
N ILE A 171 -0.29 -27.54 -16.13
CA ILE A 171 -0.34 -28.93 -16.57
C ILE A 171 -0.36 -28.94 -18.08
N ASN A 172 0.61 -29.63 -18.68
CA ASN A 172 0.83 -29.69 -20.13
C ASN A 172 0.86 -28.27 -20.74
N GLY A 173 1.57 -27.32 -20.08
CA GLY A 173 1.72 -25.93 -20.52
C GLY A 173 0.51 -25.03 -20.30
N LYS A 174 -0.63 -25.53 -19.80
CA LYS A 174 -1.82 -24.72 -19.52
C LYS A 174 -1.90 -24.37 -18.04
N LYS A 175 -2.07 -23.10 -17.70
CA LYS A 175 -2.29 -22.63 -16.33
C LYS A 175 -3.56 -23.27 -15.75
N ARG A 176 -3.44 -23.90 -14.56
CA ARG A 176 -4.55 -24.56 -13.87
C ARG A 176 -4.87 -23.94 -12.51
N ALA A 177 -3.85 -23.45 -11.80
CA ALA A 177 -4.04 -22.79 -10.51
C ALA A 177 -2.98 -21.71 -10.26
N ILE A 178 -3.26 -20.86 -9.28
CA ILE A 178 -2.28 -20.01 -8.63
C ILE A 178 -2.32 -20.37 -7.14
N LEU A 179 -1.19 -20.83 -6.61
CA LEU A 179 -1.04 -21.14 -5.19
C LEU A 179 -0.34 -20.00 -4.48
N LYS A 180 -0.85 -19.59 -3.33
CA LYS A 180 -0.14 -18.70 -2.42
C LYS A 180 0.74 -19.56 -1.54
N ILE A 181 2.05 -19.52 -1.76
CA ILE A 181 3.05 -20.34 -1.07
C ILE A 181 4.17 -19.44 -0.53
N LYS A 182 4.91 -19.96 0.46
CA LYS A 182 6.10 -19.26 0.94
C LYS A 182 7.17 -19.19 -0.16
N ARG A 183 7.98 -18.15 -0.09
CA ARG A 183 9.14 -18.00 -0.96
C ARG A 183 10.16 -19.14 -0.67
N ASP A 184 10.91 -19.51 -1.70
CA ASP A 184 12.00 -20.50 -1.63
C ASP A 184 11.57 -21.93 -1.24
N VAL A 185 10.25 -22.24 -1.36
CA VAL A 185 9.74 -23.61 -1.23
C VAL A 185 10.34 -24.48 -2.33
N VAL A 186 10.81 -25.67 -1.95
CA VAL A 186 11.45 -26.60 -2.88
C VAL A 186 10.41 -27.40 -3.68
N GLU A 187 10.83 -27.90 -4.85
CA GLU A 187 9.96 -28.61 -5.79
C GLU A 187 9.17 -29.76 -5.15
N LYS A 188 9.81 -30.53 -4.25
CA LYS A 188 9.19 -31.66 -3.56
C LYS A 188 7.99 -31.25 -2.72
N GLU A 189 8.11 -30.16 -1.96
CA GLU A 189 7.01 -29.62 -1.12
C GLU A 189 5.88 -29.07 -1.98
N ILE A 190 6.21 -28.42 -3.10
CA ILE A 190 5.20 -27.94 -4.05
C ILE A 190 4.42 -29.10 -4.66
N LEU A 191 5.07 -30.18 -5.03
CA LEU A 191 4.39 -31.36 -5.55
C LEU A 191 3.45 -32.00 -4.52
N GLU A 192 3.79 -31.96 -3.24
CA GLU A 192 2.89 -32.41 -2.16
C GLU A 192 1.68 -31.50 -2.02
N ILE A 193 1.88 -30.18 -2.02
CA ILE A 193 0.78 -29.19 -1.99
C ILE A 193 -0.16 -29.38 -3.20
N ILE A 194 0.39 -29.63 -4.39
CA ILE A 194 -0.39 -29.83 -5.61
C ILE A 194 -1.25 -31.11 -5.51
N LYS A 195 -0.71 -32.20 -4.96
CA LYS A 195 -1.44 -33.46 -4.80
C LYS A 195 -2.62 -33.36 -3.84
N THR A 196 -2.53 -32.49 -2.84
CA THR A 196 -3.59 -32.27 -1.85
C THR A 196 -4.56 -31.15 -2.23
N ASN A 197 -4.33 -30.44 -3.33
CA ASN A 197 -5.18 -29.35 -3.77
C ASN A 197 -6.32 -29.87 -4.65
N LEU A 198 -7.57 -29.77 -4.15
CA LEU A 198 -8.78 -30.26 -4.80
C LEU A 198 -9.02 -29.71 -6.21
N GLU A 199 -8.59 -28.46 -6.48
CA GLU A 199 -8.75 -27.85 -7.81
C GLU A 199 -7.81 -28.47 -8.85
N ILE A 200 -6.64 -28.91 -8.41
CA ILE A 200 -5.58 -29.46 -9.27
C ILE A 200 -5.71 -30.99 -9.38
N GLU A 201 -6.13 -31.66 -8.31
CA GLU A 201 -6.27 -33.10 -8.22
C GLU A 201 -7.11 -33.67 -9.39
N LYS A 202 -8.19 -33.00 -9.77
CA LYS A 202 -9.05 -33.39 -10.90
C LYS A 202 -8.33 -33.52 -12.24
N PHE A 203 -7.19 -32.84 -12.41
CA PHE A 203 -6.37 -32.92 -13.63
C PHE A 203 -5.26 -33.95 -13.54
N LEU A 204 -4.97 -34.47 -12.33
CA LEU A 204 -3.96 -35.50 -12.07
C LEU A 204 -4.55 -36.89 -11.93
N LYS A 205 -5.90 -36.98 -11.74
CA LYS A 205 -6.61 -38.28 -11.57
C LYS A 205 -6.26 -39.22 -12.71
N ASP A 206 -5.83 -40.41 -12.35
CA ASP A 206 -5.51 -41.51 -13.26
C ASP A 206 -4.34 -41.27 -14.25
N GLN A 207 -3.53 -40.23 -13.99
CA GLN A 207 -2.37 -39.93 -14.84
C GLN A 207 -1.07 -39.93 -14.04
N THR A 208 -0.01 -40.47 -14.62
CA THR A 208 1.32 -40.46 -14.03
C THR A 208 2.11 -39.26 -14.50
N ILE A 209 2.75 -38.59 -13.55
CA ILE A 209 3.62 -37.44 -13.87
C ILE A 209 4.88 -37.99 -14.57
N LYS A 210 5.07 -37.65 -15.84
CA LYS A 210 6.23 -38.00 -16.63
C LYS A 210 7.44 -37.12 -16.34
N LYS A 211 7.15 -35.80 -16.17
CA LYS A 211 8.17 -34.79 -15.96
C LYS A 211 7.59 -33.58 -15.26
N SER A 212 8.38 -32.94 -14.41
CA SER A 212 8.11 -31.61 -13.89
C SER A 212 9.17 -30.62 -14.35
N ILE A 213 8.75 -29.40 -14.68
CA ILE A 213 9.65 -28.27 -14.97
C ILE A 213 9.37 -27.23 -13.88
N PHE A 214 10.30 -27.15 -12.93
CA PHE A 214 10.21 -26.26 -11.79
C PHE A 214 11.06 -25.01 -12.01
N VAL A 215 10.44 -23.82 -11.84
CA VAL A 215 11.12 -22.54 -11.83
C VAL A 215 10.92 -21.92 -10.46
N PRO A 216 11.97 -21.83 -9.62
CA PRO A 216 11.88 -21.33 -8.25
C PRO A 216 11.13 -19.99 -8.18
N ASN A 217 10.26 -19.85 -7.19
CA ASN A 217 9.48 -18.64 -6.90
C ASN A 217 8.56 -18.16 -8.04
N ARG A 218 8.32 -18.96 -9.06
CA ARG A 218 7.55 -18.54 -10.22
C ARG A 218 6.47 -19.53 -10.65
N LEU A 219 6.87 -20.74 -11.05
CA LEU A 219 5.93 -21.72 -11.57
C LEU A 219 6.46 -23.16 -11.51
N ILE A 220 5.53 -24.09 -11.60
CA ILE A 220 5.79 -25.47 -11.96
C ILE A 220 4.90 -25.86 -13.16
N ASN A 221 5.48 -26.57 -14.13
CA ASN A 221 4.73 -27.18 -15.23
C ASN A 221 4.86 -28.72 -15.15
N ILE A 222 3.74 -29.38 -14.91
CA ILE A 222 3.63 -30.83 -14.82
C ILE A 222 3.26 -31.37 -16.19
N ILE A 223 4.03 -32.33 -16.68
CA ILE A 223 3.80 -33.03 -17.94
C ILE A 223 3.29 -34.42 -17.62
N LEU A 224 2.10 -34.72 -18.07
CA LEU A 224 1.38 -35.98 -17.89
C LEU A 224 1.51 -36.86 -19.12
#